data_7d8097ab6e675a9b82eaaf05d0f0558a
#
_entry.id   7d8097ab6e675a9b82eaaf05d0f0558a
#
_cell.length_a   1.000
_cell.length_b   1.000
_cell.length_c   1.000
_cell.angle_alpha   90.00
_cell.angle_beta   90.00
_cell.angle_gamma   90.00
#
_symmetry.space_group_name_H-M   'P 1'
#
loop_
_entity.id
_entity.type
_entity.pdbx_description
1 polymer ?
#
loop_
_entity_poly.entity_id
_entity_poly.type
_entity_poly.pdbx_seq_one_letter_code
_entity_poly.pdbx_strand_id
1 'polypeptide(L)'
;MPSDVRRRGGVSPKKSNGGPSNGGQKGAGSGEATEAVTARGRQWPTLRQFAVFLENRVGRLHDLLRRFESHDIRVVALSIANSVDCAFVRIMVNDADRGREVLKLSNFPFAEIDLIGVELPDGSQPFVQICLALLQAELNVHYTYPLLYHRSGRGAIALYVDDIDLALRTLEDKGLSIVTESDLLLDDDMF
;
A
#
# COMPACT_ATOMS: atom_id res chain seq x y z
N MET A 1 55.67 34.71 -8.59
CA MET A 1 56.27 35.73 -9.49
C MET A 1 56.48 35.14 -10.85
N PRO A 2 56.28 35.84 -11.92
CA PRO A 2 55.16 36.71 -12.34
C PRO A 2 54.62 36.24 -13.69
N SER A 3 53.65 36.75 -14.12
CA SER A 3 53.23 37.85 -15.01
C SER A 3 52.29 37.28 -16.08
N ASP A 4 51.23 37.76 -16.24
CA ASP A 4 50.73 39.05 -16.76
C ASP A 4 50.21 38.93 -18.20
N VAL A 5 49.07 39.42 -18.43
CA VAL A 5 48.64 40.54 -19.24
C VAL A 5 47.74 40.25 -20.46
N ARG A 6 46.50 40.76 -20.31
CA ARG A 6 45.75 41.66 -21.28
C ARG A 6 45.28 41.05 -22.62
N ARG A 7 44.21 41.45 -23.22
CA ARG A 7 43.18 42.53 -23.12
C ARG A 7 42.18 42.38 -24.27
N ARG A 8 40.94 42.85 -24.01
CA ARG A 8 40.04 43.62 -24.86
C ARG A 8 39.48 42.95 -26.12
N GLY A 9 38.22 43.12 -26.39
CA GLY A 9 37.24 44.12 -26.62
C GLY A 9 36.03 43.42 -27.19
N GLY A 10 34.87 43.72 -26.90
CA GLY A 10 34.13 44.97 -27.06
C GLY A 10 33.32 44.95 -28.34
N VAL A 11 32.01 44.94 -28.23
CA VAL A 11 31.03 45.74 -28.96
C VAL A 11 29.68 45.03 -29.11
N SER A 12 28.66 45.52 -28.43
CA SER A 12 27.23 45.49 -28.81
C SER A 12 27.01 46.64 -29.83
N PRO A 13 25.84 46.89 -30.41
CA PRO A 13 24.50 46.28 -30.33
C PRO A 13 23.79 46.20 -31.71
N LYS A 14 22.56 45.64 -31.81
CA LYS A 14 21.42 46.29 -32.46
C LYS A 14 20.11 45.54 -32.31
N LYS A 15 19.12 46.31 -31.94
CA LYS A 15 17.67 46.02 -31.92
C LYS A 15 17.10 45.83 -33.34
N SER A 16 16.06 44.99 -33.45
CA SER A 16 14.89 45.32 -34.26
C SER A 16 13.68 44.47 -33.86
N ASN A 17 12.68 45.16 -33.56
CA ASN A 17 11.26 45.02 -33.47
C ASN A 17 10.60 44.05 -34.46
N GLY A 18 9.54 43.37 -33.99
CA GLY A 18 8.52 42.75 -34.84
C GLY A 18 7.59 41.86 -34.02
N GLY A 19 6.53 42.38 -33.44
CA GLY A 19 5.35 41.60 -33.06
C GLY A 19 4.26 41.81 -34.15
N PRO A 20 3.00 41.39 -33.95
CA PRO A 20 2.47 40.18 -33.29
C PRO A 20 1.62 39.35 -34.27
N SER A 21 1.35 38.08 -34.01
CA SER A 21 0.17 37.44 -34.56
C SER A 21 -0.40 36.40 -33.61
N ASN A 22 -1.60 36.71 -33.30
CA ASN A 22 -2.64 35.99 -32.61
C ASN A 22 -2.94 34.66 -33.30
N GLY A 23 -3.03 33.57 -32.53
CA GLY A 23 -3.48 32.28 -33.00
C GLY A 23 -3.83 31.38 -31.82
N GLY A 24 -5.07 31.54 -31.32
CA GLY A 24 -5.61 30.70 -30.30
C GLY A 24 -5.74 29.26 -30.78
N GLN A 25 -5.19 28.33 -30.04
CA GLN A 25 -5.59 26.94 -30.10
C GLN A 25 -5.94 26.46 -28.70
N LYS A 26 -7.23 26.25 -28.51
CA LYS A 26 -7.78 25.52 -27.36
C LYS A 26 -7.26 24.09 -27.46
N GLY A 27 -6.23 23.75 -26.70
CA GLY A 27 -5.87 22.40 -26.39
C GLY A 27 -6.86 21.85 -25.35
N ALA A 28 -7.71 20.93 -25.80
CA ALA A 28 -8.51 20.12 -24.92
C ALA A 28 -7.55 19.36 -23.99
N GLY A 29 -7.60 19.67 -22.71
CA GLY A 29 -6.94 18.87 -21.69
C GLY A 29 -7.60 17.49 -21.69
N SER A 30 -6.93 16.51 -22.28
CA SER A 30 -7.15 15.13 -21.95
C SER A 30 -6.75 14.99 -20.48
N GLY A 31 -7.76 14.94 -19.62
CA GLY A 31 -7.55 14.53 -18.24
C GLY A 31 -7.03 13.10 -18.27
N GLU A 32 -5.73 12.93 -18.25
CA GLU A 32 -5.14 11.69 -17.82
C GLU A 32 -5.66 11.47 -16.40
N ALA A 33 -6.52 10.45 -16.27
CA ALA A 33 -6.89 9.95 -14.97
C ALA A 33 -5.57 9.59 -14.28
N THR A 34 -5.16 10.41 -13.34
CA THR A 34 -4.02 10.11 -12.47
C THR A 34 -4.40 8.83 -11.76
N GLU A 35 -3.80 7.72 -12.15
CA GLU A 35 -3.95 6.45 -11.42
C GLU A 35 -3.72 6.76 -9.94
N ALA A 36 -4.65 6.32 -9.11
CA ALA A 36 -4.59 6.55 -7.68
C ALA A 36 -3.32 5.90 -7.14
N VAL A 37 -2.27 6.69 -7.01
CA VAL A 37 -1.06 6.29 -6.31
C VAL A 37 -1.48 5.95 -4.89
N THR A 38 -1.14 4.74 -4.42
CA THR A 38 -1.42 4.35 -3.03
C THR A 38 -0.89 5.42 -2.08
N ALA A 39 -1.45 5.54 -0.88
CA ALA A 39 -1.12 6.60 0.09
C ALA A 39 0.38 6.78 0.38
N ARG A 40 1.22 5.84 -0.06
CA ARG A 40 2.69 5.87 0.06
C ARG A 40 3.46 5.98 -1.25
N GLY A 41 2.79 6.30 -2.36
CA GLY A 41 3.43 6.48 -3.65
C GLY A 41 3.89 5.20 -4.34
N ARG A 42 3.43 4.03 -3.92
CA ARG A 42 3.73 2.78 -4.60
C ARG A 42 2.97 2.66 -5.91
N GLN A 43 3.59 2.05 -6.90
CA GLN A 43 3.01 1.85 -8.22
C GLN A 43 1.86 0.83 -8.22
N TRP A 44 1.91 -0.14 -7.29
CA TRP A 44 0.97 -1.24 -7.19
C TRP A 44 0.12 -1.17 -5.92
N PRO A 45 -1.10 -1.69 -5.94
CA PRO A 45 -1.96 -1.70 -4.76
C PRO A 45 -1.38 -2.59 -3.65
N THR A 46 -1.36 -2.06 -2.44
CA THR A 46 -0.97 -2.78 -1.23
C THR A 46 -2.06 -2.69 -0.19
N LEU A 47 -2.08 -3.63 0.73
CA LEU A 47 -2.95 -3.62 1.90
C LEU A 47 -2.17 -3.09 3.11
N ARG A 48 -2.79 -2.26 3.92
CA ARG A 48 -2.19 -1.73 5.15
C ARG A 48 -2.55 -2.58 6.35
N GLN A 49 -1.51 -3.06 7.03
CA GLN A 49 -1.61 -3.72 8.32
C GLN A 49 -1.15 -2.78 9.42
N PHE A 50 -1.86 -2.78 10.53
CA PHE A 50 -1.41 -2.16 11.77
C PHE A 50 -0.78 -3.21 12.68
N ALA A 51 0.48 -3.01 13.05
CA ALA A 51 1.14 -3.77 14.10
C ALA A 51 0.97 -3.00 15.41
N VAL A 52 -0.02 -3.37 16.21
CA VAL A 52 -0.37 -2.68 17.46
C VAL A 52 0.38 -3.32 18.62
N PHE A 53 1.02 -2.51 19.43
CA PHE A 53 1.74 -2.95 20.63
C PHE A 53 0.78 -2.92 21.83
N LEU A 54 0.56 -4.08 22.43
CA LEU A 54 -0.28 -4.22 23.61
C LEU A 54 0.54 -4.76 24.78
N GLU A 55 0.23 -4.29 25.98
CA GLU A 55 0.66 -4.98 27.19
C GLU A 55 0.00 -6.37 27.24
N ASN A 56 0.77 -7.38 27.59
CA ASN A 56 0.25 -8.76 27.70
C ASN A 56 -0.62 -8.90 28.98
N ARG A 57 -1.78 -8.26 28.97
CA ARG A 57 -2.77 -8.28 30.05
C ARG A 57 -4.13 -8.67 29.54
N VAL A 58 -4.87 -9.37 30.41
CA VAL A 58 -6.26 -9.74 30.12
C VAL A 58 -7.10 -8.49 29.80
N GLY A 59 -7.86 -8.57 28.72
CA GLY A 59 -8.77 -7.50 28.30
C GLY A 59 -8.18 -6.52 27.27
N ARG A 60 -6.85 -6.38 27.15
CA ARG A 60 -6.25 -5.38 26.24
C ARG A 60 -6.60 -5.60 24.77
N LEU A 61 -6.63 -6.87 24.33
CA LEU A 61 -7.10 -7.17 22.97
C LEU A 61 -8.59 -6.82 22.79
N HIS A 62 -9.42 -7.14 23.77
CA HIS A 62 -10.84 -6.78 23.73
C HIS A 62 -11.03 -5.25 23.67
N ASP A 63 -10.25 -4.49 24.44
CA ASP A 63 -10.29 -3.02 24.40
C ASP A 63 -9.95 -2.49 22.99
N LEU A 64 -8.94 -3.06 22.32
CA LEU A 64 -8.57 -2.71 20.95
C LEU A 64 -9.72 -3.00 19.98
N LEU A 65 -10.25 -4.22 19.99
CA LEU A 65 -11.33 -4.63 19.07
C LEU A 65 -12.60 -3.81 19.28
N ARG A 66 -12.96 -3.51 20.53
CA ARG A 66 -14.11 -2.68 20.86
C ARG A 66 -13.99 -1.25 20.33
N ARG A 67 -12.76 -0.71 20.18
CA ARG A 67 -12.57 0.61 19.55
C ARG A 67 -12.94 0.59 18.09
N PHE A 68 -12.57 -0.44 17.36
CA PHE A 68 -12.98 -0.58 15.96
C PHE A 68 -14.49 -0.79 15.85
N GLU A 69 -15.07 -1.69 16.64
CA GLU A 69 -16.51 -1.93 16.68
C GLU A 69 -17.30 -0.64 16.93
N SER A 70 -16.90 0.18 17.92
CA SER A 70 -17.59 1.42 18.28
C SER A 70 -17.56 2.51 17.19
N HIS A 71 -16.70 2.35 16.18
CA HIS A 71 -16.57 3.25 15.03
C HIS A 71 -17.02 2.59 13.71
N ASP A 72 -17.71 1.45 13.81
CA ASP A 72 -18.21 0.71 12.65
C ASP A 72 -17.08 0.39 11.65
N ILE A 73 -15.97 -0.13 12.18
CA ILE A 73 -14.80 -0.57 11.42
C ILE A 73 -14.68 -2.09 11.58
N ARG A 74 -14.75 -2.79 10.44
CA ARG A 74 -14.67 -4.24 10.43
C ARG A 74 -13.22 -4.72 10.40
N VAL A 75 -12.91 -5.68 11.25
CA VAL A 75 -11.63 -6.38 11.25
C VAL A 75 -11.63 -7.43 10.13
N VAL A 76 -10.72 -7.29 9.20
CA VAL A 76 -10.56 -8.18 8.04
C VAL A 76 -9.55 -9.29 8.29
N ALA A 77 -8.57 -9.02 9.14
CA ALA A 77 -7.61 -10.03 9.55
C ALA A 77 -7.01 -9.71 10.91
N LEU A 78 -6.66 -10.75 11.65
CA LEU A 78 -6.04 -10.66 12.96
C LEU A 78 -5.00 -11.77 13.13
N SER A 79 -3.82 -11.38 13.61
CA SER A 79 -2.78 -12.33 14.04
C SER A 79 -2.09 -11.78 15.27
N ILE A 80 -1.78 -12.66 16.23
CA ILE A 80 -1.16 -12.26 17.50
C ILE A 80 0.17 -12.96 17.61
N ALA A 81 1.22 -12.18 17.83
CA ALA A 81 2.54 -12.67 18.20
C ALA A 81 2.86 -12.21 19.62
N ASN A 82 2.94 -13.15 20.53
CA ASN A 82 3.21 -12.88 21.94
C ASN A 82 4.70 -12.95 22.26
N SER A 83 5.15 -12.02 23.11
CA SER A 83 6.36 -12.10 23.90
C SER A 83 5.97 -12.11 25.38
N VAL A 84 6.93 -12.30 26.28
CA VAL A 84 6.66 -12.43 27.73
C VAL A 84 5.89 -11.23 28.28
N ASP A 85 6.31 -10.03 27.92
CA ASP A 85 5.80 -8.78 28.50
C ASP A 85 4.89 -7.98 27.55
N CYS A 86 4.89 -8.29 26.27
CA CYS A 86 4.10 -7.56 25.27
C CYS A 86 3.51 -8.49 24.21
N ALA A 87 2.41 -8.07 23.62
CA ALA A 87 1.80 -8.71 22.47
C ALA A 87 1.88 -7.76 21.27
N PHE A 88 2.24 -8.30 20.12
CA PHE A 88 2.10 -7.62 18.84
C PHE A 88 0.85 -8.15 18.16
N VAL A 89 -0.15 -7.30 18.06
CA VAL A 89 -1.37 -7.62 17.34
C VAL A 89 -1.26 -7.06 15.94
N ARG A 90 -1.16 -7.94 14.95
CA ARG A 90 -1.26 -7.57 13.53
C ARG A 90 -2.73 -7.57 13.16
N ILE A 91 -3.25 -6.43 12.76
CA ILE A 91 -4.66 -6.26 12.45
C ILE A 91 -4.80 -5.52 11.12
N MET A 92 -5.73 -5.98 10.31
CA MET A 92 -6.19 -5.28 9.11
C MET A 92 -7.68 -5.00 9.26
N VAL A 93 -8.08 -3.85 8.74
CA VAL A 93 -9.46 -3.39 8.79
C VAL A 93 -9.92 -3.03 7.38
N ASN A 94 -11.23 -3.01 7.14
CA ASN A 94 -11.83 -2.67 5.86
C ASN A 94 -11.49 -1.23 5.42
N ASP A 95 -11.43 -0.29 6.35
CA ASP A 95 -11.06 1.12 6.10
C ASP A 95 -9.78 1.47 6.88
N ALA A 96 -8.65 1.41 6.21
CA ALA A 96 -7.34 1.63 6.83
C ALA A 96 -7.13 3.08 7.29
N ASP A 97 -7.72 4.07 6.62
CA ASP A 97 -7.57 5.47 7.02
C ASP A 97 -8.36 5.77 8.31
N ARG A 98 -9.62 5.33 8.38
CA ARG A 98 -10.41 5.41 9.61
C ARG A 98 -9.79 4.59 10.73
N GLY A 99 -9.28 3.40 10.43
CA GLY A 99 -8.59 2.54 11.40
C GLY A 99 -7.38 3.23 12.03
N ARG A 100 -6.57 3.93 11.22
CA ARG A 100 -5.45 4.74 11.70
C ARG A 100 -5.90 5.85 12.65
N GLU A 101 -6.97 6.57 12.31
CA GLU A 101 -7.51 7.63 13.13
C GLU A 101 -7.99 7.09 14.49
N VAL A 102 -8.71 5.98 14.49
CA VAL A 102 -9.18 5.34 15.73
C VAL A 102 -8.03 4.92 16.63
N LEU A 103 -6.97 4.33 16.07
CA LEU A 103 -5.78 3.93 16.84
C LEU A 103 -5.07 5.15 17.45
N LYS A 104 -4.92 6.24 16.69
CA LYS A 104 -4.33 7.50 17.17
C LYS A 104 -5.16 8.12 18.31
N LEU A 105 -6.46 8.25 18.12
CA LEU A 105 -7.37 8.82 19.12
C LEU A 105 -7.45 7.98 20.40
N SER A 106 -7.28 6.67 20.27
CA SER A 106 -7.30 5.74 21.41
C SER A 106 -5.93 5.56 22.08
N ASN A 107 -4.89 6.27 21.61
CA ASN A 107 -3.52 6.20 22.13
C ASN A 107 -2.92 4.78 22.13
N PHE A 108 -3.26 3.95 21.15
CA PHE A 108 -2.59 2.69 20.94
C PHE A 108 -1.29 2.93 20.16
N PRO A 109 -0.13 2.50 20.65
CA PRO A 109 1.10 2.56 19.86
C PRO A 109 1.04 1.51 18.75
N PHE A 110 1.29 1.93 17.52
CA PHE A 110 1.27 1.05 16.35
C PHE A 110 2.27 1.46 15.28
N ALA A 111 2.64 0.50 14.44
CA ALA A 111 3.34 0.72 13.19
C ALA A 111 2.46 0.27 12.02
N GLU A 112 2.65 0.91 10.87
CA GLU A 112 1.98 0.53 9.64
C GLU A 112 2.94 -0.24 8.74
N ILE A 113 2.45 -1.34 8.17
CA ILE A 113 3.21 -2.25 7.32
C ILE A 113 2.38 -2.52 6.08
N ASP A 114 3.01 -2.42 4.91
CA ASP A 114 2.36 -2.76 3.64
C ASP A 114 2.49 -4.27 3.38
N LEU A 115 1.40 -4.86 2.93
CA LEU A 115 1.26 -6.28 2.61
C LEU A 115 0.66 -6.45 1.22
N ILE A 116 0.82 -7.63 0.65
CA ILE A 116 0.14 -8.02 -0.57
C ILE A 116 -1.05 -8.90 -0.21
N GLY A 117 -2.23 -8.54 -0.72
CA GLY A 117 -3.41 -9.40 -0.70
C GLY A 117 -3.49 -10.23 -1.98
N VAL A 118 -3.71 -11.53 -1.87
CA VAL A 118 -3.84 -12.43 -3.03
C VAL A 118 -5.06 -13.32 -2.84
N GLU A 119 -5.95 -13.35 -3.85
CA GLU A 119 -7.02 -14.34 -3.89
C GLU A 119 -6.43 -15.74 -4.09
N LEU A 120 -7.02 -16.72 -3.42
CA LEU A 120 -6.62 -18.11 -3.60
C LEU A 120 -7.06 -18.59 -4.99
N PRO A 121 -6.13 -19.03 -5.86
CA PRO A 121 -6.47 -19.55 -7.17
C PRO A 121 -7.26 -20.85 -7.06
N ASP A 122 -7.99 -21.19 -8.12
CA ASP A 122 -8.69 -22.46 -8.19
C ASP A 122 -7.70 -23.64 -8.23
N GLY A 123 -8.06 -24.73 -7.57
CA GLY A 123 -7.25 -25.94 -7.56
C GLY A 123 -7.16 -26.60 -6.18
N SER A 124 -6.51 -27.75 -6.12
CA SER A 124 -6.38 -28.54 -4.89
C SER A 124 -5.31 -27.99 -3.91
N GLN A 125 -4.36 -27.19 -4.41
CA GLN A 125 -3.25 -26.66 -3.63
C GLN A 125 -3.00 -25.17 -3.94
N PRO A 126 -3.99 -24.28 -3.69
CA PRO A 126 -3.90 -22.87 -4.07
C PRO A 126 -2.73 -22.16 -3.38
N PHE A 127 -2.48 -22.47 -2.12
CA PHE A 127 -1.40 -21.88 -1.34
C PHE A 127 -0.01 -22.24 -1.91
N VAL A 128 0.15 -23.49 -2.34
CA VAL A 128 1.41 -23.96 -2.94
C VAL A 128 1.69 -23.24 -4.26
N GLN A 129 0.66 -22.94 -5.05
CA GLN A 129 0.83 -22.21 -6.31
C GLN A 129 1.37 -20.80 -6.07
N ILE A 130 0.84 -20.09 -5.08
CA ILE A 130 1.33 -18.76 -4.70
C ILE A 130 2.78 -18.84 -4.20
N CYS A 131 3.08 -19.77 -3.30
CA CYS A 131 4.43 -19.93 -2.77
C CYS A 131 5.44 -20.29 -3.87
N LEU A 132 5.08 -21.13 -4.82
CA LEU A 132 5.96 -21.50 -5.95
C LEU A 132 6.23 -20.31 -6.87
N ALA A 133 5.24 -19.45 -7.11
CA ALA A 133 5.42 -18.24 -7.91
C ALA A 133 6.48 -17.32 -7.26
N LEU A 134 6.35 -17.07 -5.96
CA LEU A 134 7.28 -16.24 -5.20
C LEU A 134 8.68 -16.88 -5.09
N LEU A 135 8.76 -18.18 -4.86
CA LEU A 135 10.03 -18.91 -4.81
C LEU A 135 10.79 -18.85 -6.15
N GLN A 136 10.10 -18.95 -7.29
CA GLN A 136 10.71 -18.81 -8.61
C GLN A 136 11.31 -17.43 -8.87
N ALA A 137 10.82 -16.40 -8.18
CA ALA A 137 11.35 -15.04 -8.20
C ALA A 137 12.36 -14.77 -7.07
N GLU A 138 12.77 -15.82 -6.34
CA GLU A 138 13.70 -15.73 -5.20
C GLU A 138 13.22 -14.80 -4.07
N LEU A 139 11.89 -14.66 -3.93
CA LEU A 139 11.28 -13.84 -2.91
C LEU A 139 11.00 -14.62 -1.64
N ASN A 140 11.38 -14.04 -0.50
CA ASN A 140 11.14 -14.63 0.80
C ASN A 140 9.81 -14.14 1.39
N VAL A 141 9.00 -15.08 1.92
CA VAL A 141 7.76 -14.77 2.63
C VAL A 141 8.04 -14.81 4.13
N HIS A 142 7.97 -13.67 4.79
CA HIS A 142 8.21 -13.57 6.23
C HIS A 142 7.06 -14.12 7.05
N TYR A 143 5.83 -13.81 6.67
CA TYR A 143 4.62 -14.36 7.26
C TYR A 143 3.42 -14.18 6.33
N THR A 144 2.39 -14.96 6.61
CA THR A 144 1.11 -14.91 5.91
C THR A 144 -0.03 -15.24 6.88
N TYR A 145 -1.22 -14.76 6.56
CA TYR A 145 -2.44 -15.14 7.27
C TYR A 145 -3.68 -14.93 6.37
N PRO A 146 -4.78 -15.66 6.63
CA PRO A 146 -6.00 -15.51 5.85
C PRO A 146 -6.66 -14.16 6.08
N LEU A 147 -7.30 -13.64 5.03
CA LEU A 147 -8.21 -12.50 5.09
C LEU A 147 -9.65 -13.01 5.25
N LEU A 148 -10.44 -12.34 6.08
CA LEU A 148 -11.89 -12.50 6.14
C LEU A 148 -12.50 -11.75 4.96
N TYR A 149 -12.32 -12.30 3.78
CA TYR A 149 -12.66 -11.74 2.49
C TYR A 149 -13.25 -12.85 1.61
N HIS A 150 -14.37 -12.61 0.98
CA HIS A 150 -15.13 -13.64 0.27
C HIS A 150 -15.67 -13.18 -1.08
N ARG A 151 -14.99 -12.28 -1.76
CA ARG A 151 -15.43 -11.88 -3.09
C ARG A 151 -15.46 -13.09 -4.01
N SER A 152 -16.59 -13.28 -4.71
CA SER A 152 -16.80 -14.40 -5.63
C SER A 152 -16.68 -15.80 -5.00
N GLY A 153 -16.85 -15.92 -3.67
CA GLY A 153 -16.76 -17.19 -2.96
C GLY A 153 -15.33 -17.73 -2.79
N ARG A 154 -14.32 -16.93 -3.12
CA ARG A 154 -12.91 -17.30 -2.95
C ARG A 154 -12.35 -16.68 -1.68
N GLY A 155 -11.50 -17.41 -1.00
CA GLY A 155 -10.70 -16.87 0.10
C GLY A 155 -9.52 -16.06 -0.42
N ALA A 156 -8.94 -15.25 0.44
CA ALA A 156 -7.72 -14.52 0.15
C ALA A 156 -6.74 -14.61 1.33
N ILE A 157 -5.47 -14.35 1.04
CA ILE A 157 -4.41 -14.30 2.04
C ILE A 157 -3.64 -13.00 1.94
N ALA A 158 -3.12 -12.52 3.07
CA ALA A 158 -2.14 -11.46 3.14
C ALA A 158 -0.73 -12.04 3.25
N LEU A 159 0.21 -11.44 2.55
CA LEU A 159 1.62 -11.84 2.48
C LEU A 159 2.53 -10.67 2.83
N TYR A 160 3.50 -10.88 3.71
CA TYR A 160 4.61 -9.96 3.92
C TYR A 160 5.88 -10.55 3.31
N VAL A 161 6.47 -9.82 2.38
CA VAL A 161 7.63 -10.23 1.58
C VAL A 161 8.71 -9.16 1.61
N ASP A 162 9.92 -9.51 1.19
CA ASP A 162 11.09 -8.60 1.16
C ASP A 162 10.93 -7.49 0.12
N ASP A 163 10.46 -7.83 -1.09
CA ASP A 163 10.25 -6.90 -2.19
C ASP A 163 8.81 -6.99 -2.70
N ILE A 164 8.01 -6.02 -2.26
CA ILE A 164 6.57 -5.96 -2.59
C ILE A 164 6.37 -5.70 -4.09
N ASP A 165 7.17 -4.82 -4.69
CA ASP A 165 6.97 -4.43 -6.08
C ASP A 165 7.29 -5.59 -7.03
N LEU A 166 8.37 -6.34 -6.76
CA LEU A 166 8.70 -7.55 -7.52
C LEU A 166 7.66 -8.64 -7.31
N ALA A 167 7.18 -8.82 -6.07
CA ALA A 167 6.18 -9.82 -5.75
C ALA A 167 4.85 -9.56 -6.47
N LEU A 168 4.37 -8.32 -6.48
CA LEU A 168 3.14 -7.94 -7.16
C LEU A 168 3.22 -8.26 -8.66
N ARG A 169 4.29 -7.84 -9.34
CA ARG A 169 4.52 -8.15 -10.75
C ARG A 169 4.56 -9.65 -11.02
N THR A 170 5.29 -10.39 -10.18
CA THR A 170 5.43 -11.84 -10.32
C THR A 170 4.07 -12.55 -10.18
N LEU A 171 3.26 -12.14 -9.22
CA LEU A 171 1.95 -12.74 -8.99
C LEU A 171 0.98 -12.42 -10.14
N GLU A 172 0.97 -11.18 -10.65
CA GLU A 172 0.18 -10.79 -11.81
C GLU A 172 0.61 -11.50 -13.09
N ASP A 173 1.91 -11.61 -13.36
CA ASP A 173 2.45 -12.35 -14.51
C ASP A 173 2.05 -13.84 -14.49
N LYS A 174 1.81 -14.38 -13.31
CA LYS A 174 1.27 -15.75 -13.13
C LYS A 174 -0.26 -15.81 -13.19
N GLY A 175 -0.95 -14.68 -13.43
CA GLY A 175 -2.40 -14.61 -13.52
C GLY A 175 -3.10 -14.72 -12.16
N LEU A 176 -2.42 -14.42 -11.06
CA LEU A 176 -3.01 -14.41 -9.72
C LEU A 176 -3.67 -13.05 -9.44
N SER A 177 -4.86 -13.08 -8.87
CA SER A 177 -5.64 -11.87 -8.58
C SER A 177 -5.14 -11.22 -7.29
N ILE A 178 -4.82 -9.92 -7.39
CA ILE A 178 -4.40 -9.11 -6.24
C ILE A 178 -5.64 -8.50 -5.58
N VAL A 179 -5.68 -8.55 -4.25
CA VAL A 179 -6.72 -7.90 -3.43
C VAL A 179 -6.24 -6.52 -3.02
N THR A 180 -7.07 -5.51 -3.25
CA THR A 180 -6.78 -4.10 -2.94
C THR A 180 -7.54 -3.62 -1.71
N GLU A 181 -7.18 -2.45 -1.16
CA GLU A 181 -7.96 -1.80 -0.10
C GLU A 181 -9.39 -1.49 -0.55
N SER A 182 -9.58 -1.14 -1.81
CA SER A 182 -10.91 -0.91 -2.38
C SER A 182 -11.77 -2.17 -2.38
N ASP A 183 -11.18 -3.34 -2.61
CA ASP A 183 -11.90 -4.61 -2.55
C ASP A 183 -12.35 -4.95 -1.12
N LEU A 184 -11.56 -4.59 -0.12
CA LEU A 184 -11.91 -4.78 1.29
C LEU A 184 -13.05 -3.87 1.75
N LEU A 185 -13.14 -2.65 1.20
CA LEU A 185 -14.24 -1.73 1.45
C LEU A 185 -15.55 -2.22 0.86
N LEU A 186 -15.50 -2.73 -0.39
CA LEU A 186 -16.69 -3.18 -1.13
C LEU A 186 -17.27 -4.52 -0.65
N ASP A 187 -16.50 -5.30 0.11
CA ASP A 187 -16.94 -6.59 0.67
C ASP A 187 -18.00 -6.44 1.79
N ASP A 188 -18.32 -5.20 2.19
CA ASP A 188 -19.35 -4.90 3.20
C ASP A 188 -20.80 -5.10 2.70
N ASP A 189 -21.03 -5.16 1.39
CA ASP A 189 -22.37 -5.26 0.80
C ASP A 189 -22.95 -6.70 0.80
N MET A 190 -22.25 -7.68 1.38
CA MET A 190 -22.59 -9.11 1.29
C MET A 190 -23.07 -9.75 2.62
N PHE A 191 -23.36 -8.94 3.67
CA PHE A 191 -23.88 -9.44 4.95
C PHE A 191 -25.18 -8.78 5.38
#